data_7226222d2ad7d4ebbd55899adc0243f3
#
_entry.id   7226222d2ad7d4ebbd55899adc0243f3
#
_cell.length_a   1.000
_cell.length_b   1.000
_cell.length_c   1.000
_cell.angle_alpha   90.00
_cell.angle_beta   90.00
_cell.angle_gamma   90.00
#
_symmetry.space_group_name_H-M   'P 1'
#
loop_
_entity.id
_entity.type
_entity.pdbx_description
1 polymer ?
#
loop_
_entity_poly.entity_id
_entity_poly.type
_entity_poly.pdbx_seq_one_letter_code
_entity_poly.pdbx_strand_id
1 'polypeptide(L)'
;DAETGKPDIKGQDFQDYYEEKMPPVFKPNSQTIVDQENNADIAMDNARSGKYSLTVKKIRVFDFDDTLARSNSKVLYTMPDGTKGKLTATEFAKDAASMENQGVVWDFTEFSKVVEGKKGPLFNVAKKIQETRGSEDIFVLTARPQNAAQPIQQFLASIGLNIPIENITGL
;
A
#
# COMPACT_ATOMS: atom_id res chain seq x y z
N ASP A 1 -26.87 19.80 8.14
CA ASP A 1 -26.99 21.01 7.32
C ASP A 1 -28.37 21.01 6.66
N ALA A 2 -29.19 22.01 7.00
CA ALA A 2 -30.58 22.10 6.57
C ALA A 2 -30.74 22.38 5.05
N GLU A 3 -29.70 22.86 4.39
CA GLU A 3 -29.71 23.22 2.96
C GLU A 3 -29.29 22.08 2.04
N THR A 4 -28.47 21.14 2.51
CA THR A 4 -27.90 20.07 1.68
C THR A 4 -28.39 18.67 2.03
N GLY A 5 -29.13 18.51 3.11
CA GLY A 5 -29.60 17.21 3.64
C GLY A 5 -28.45 16.30 4.10
N LYS A 6 -27.23 16.83 4.16
CA LYS A 6 -26.07 16.09 4.65
C LYS A 6 -25.89 16.32 6.16
N PRO A 7 -25.50 15.32 6.91
CA PRO A 7 -25.23 15.50 8.33
C PRO A 7 -24.10 16.52 8.55
N ASP A 8 -24.30 17.45 9.47
CA ASP A 8 -23.24 18.40 9.90
C ASP A 8 -22.36 17.69 10.92
N ILE A 9 -21.38 16.96 10.43
CA ILE A 9 -20.49 16.13 11.23
C ILE A 9 -19.16 16.87 11.41
N LYS A 10 -18.79 17.21 12.65
CA LYS A 10 -17.56 17.90 12.99
C LYS A 10 -16.76 17.12 14.03
N GLY A 11 -15.45 16.99 13.79
CA GLY A 11 -14.53 16.43 14.78
C GLY A 11 -14.87 15.00 15.22
N GLN A 12 -15.11 14.80 16.50
CA GLN A 12 -15.38 13.49 17.11
C GLN A 12 -16.65 12.85 16.57
N ASP A 13 -17.68 13.65 16.28
CA ASP A 13 -18.95 13.16 15.71
C ASP A 13 -18.74 12.55 14.32
N PHE A 14 -17.76 13.04 13.57
CA PHE A 14 -17.41 12.45 12.28
C PHE A 14 -16.77 11.07 12.45
N GLN A 15 -15.90 10.93 13.43
CA GLN A 15 -15.26 9.66 13.77
C GLN A 15 -16.31 8.62 14.17
N ASP A 16 -17.19 8.99 15.12
CA ASP A 16 -18.25 8.11 15.61
C ASP A 16 -19.23 7.72 14.50
N TYR A 17 -19.59 8.68 13.61
CA TYR A 17 -20.44 8.41 12.47
C TYR A 17 -19.79 7.41 11.49
N TYR A 18 -18.51 7.58 11.21
CA TYR A 18 -17.78 6.68 10.32
C TYR A 18 -17.66 5.28 10.92
N GLU A 19 -17.34 5.19 12.19
CA GLU A 19 -17.24 3.91 12.91
C GLU A 19 -18.58 3.17 12.94
N GLU A 20 -19.70 3.89 13.12
CA GLU A 20 -21.04 3.30 13.09
C GLU A 20 -21.45 2.81 11.70
N LYS A 21 -21.11 3.56 10.64
CA LYS A 21 -21.56 3.28 9.26
C LYS A 21 -20.63 2.37 8.47
N MET A 22 -19.37 2.25 8.89
CA MET A 22 -18.46 1.30 8.23
C MET A 22 -18.89 -0.15 8.53
N PRO A 23 -18.92 -1.01 7.50
CA PRO A 23 -19.08 -2.44 7.74
C PRO A 23 -18.01 -2.93 8.76
N PRO A 24 -18.34 -3.85 9.66
CA PRO A 24 -17.39 -4.36 10.67
C PRO A 24 -16.07 -4.86 10.08
N VAL A 25 -16.12 -5.35 8.88
CA VAL A 25 -15.00 -5.85 8.08
C VAL A 25 -13.93 -4.78 7.77
N PHE A 26 -14.34 -3.52 7.64
CA PHE A 26 -13.43 -2.41 7.35
C PHE A 26 -13.02 -1.61 8.59
N LYS A 27 -13.40 -2.05 9.80
CA LYS A 27 -12.88 -1.45 11.03
C LYS A 27 -11.48 -2.05 11.28
N PRO A 28 -10.40 -1.39 10.88
CA PRO A 28 -9.06 -1.84 11.26
C PRO A 28 -9.01 -1.85 12.78
N ASN A 29 -8.33 -2.83 13.36
CA ASN A 29 -8.08 -2.79 14.80
C ASN A 29 -7.18 -1.57 15.11
N SER A 30 -7.20 -1.10 16.34
CA SER A 30 -6.45 0.09 16.75
C SER A 30 -4.95 -0.04 16.44
N GLN A 31 -4.39 -1.25 16.55
CA GLN A 31 -2.98 -1.50 16.25
C GLN A 31 -2.68 -1.33 14.75
N THR A 32 -3.55 -1.83 13.88
CA THR A 32 -3.38 -1.68 12.42
C THR A 32 -3.40 -0.22 12.00
N ILE A 33 -4.28 0.60 12.59
CA ILE A 33 -4.31 2.07 12.33
C ILE A 33 -3.01 2.70 12.79
N VAL A 34 -2.56 2.42 14.01
CA VAL A 34 -1.32 2.97 14.56
C VAL A 34 -0.11 2.55 13.70
N ASP A 35 -0.07 1.31 13.25
CA ASP A 35 1.03 0.82 12.41
C ASP A 35 1.02 1.50 11.03
N GLN A 36 -0.16 1.72 10.43
CA GLN A 36 -0.30 2.45 9.17
C GLN A 36 0.09 3.92 9.31
N GLU A 37 -0.35 4.59 10.37
CA GLU A 37 0.03 5.98 10.65
C GLU A 37 1.53 6.11 10.88
N ASN A 38 2.13 5.23 11.68
CA ASN A 38 3.58 5.23 11.92
C ASN A 38 4.37 5.00 10.62
N ASN A 39 3.94 4.08 9.77
CA ASN A 39 4.59 3.83 8.47
C ASN A 39 4.44 5.02 7.52
N ALA A 40 3.28 5.67 7.51
CA ALA A 40 3.04 6.88 6.72
C ALA A 40 3.90 8.05 7.22
N ASP A 41 4.02 8.24 8.54
CA ASP A 41 4.87 9.26 9.14
C ASP A 41 6.35 9.01 8.82
N ILE A 42 6.83 7.76 8.90
CA ILE A 42 8.19 7.40 8.50
C ILE A 42 8.43 7.73 7.01
N ALA A 43 7.48 7.43 6.15
CA ALA A 43 7.58 7.76 4.72
C ALA A 43 7.64 9.28 4.49
N MET A 44 6.81 10.04 5.20
CA MET A 44 6.79 11.49 5.12
C MET A 44 8.07 12.12 5.70
N ASP A 45 8.58 11.60 6.80
CA ASP A 45 9.84 12.06 7.41
C ASP A 45 11.04 11.74 6.52
N ASN A 46 11.07 10.56 5.89
CA ASN A 46 12.07 10.23 4.87
C ASN A 46 12.00 11.21 3.69
N ALA A 47 10.80 11.58 3.26
CA ALA A 47 10.58 12.55 2.20
C ALA A 47 11.01 13.97 2.59
N ARG A 48 10.90 14.36 3.86
CA ARG A 48 11.21 15.70 4.41
C ARG A 48 12.64 15.83 4.91
N SER A 49 13.27 14.72 5.35
CA SER A 49 14.45 14.74 6.22
C SER A 49 15.73 15.29 5.60
N GLY A 50 15.70 15.78 4.36
CA GLY A 50 16.85 16.44 3.77
C GLY A 50 18.13 15.56 3.71
N LYS A 51 18.04 14.24 3.96
CA LYS A 51 19.09 13.27 3.58
C LYS A 51 19.39 13.37 2.10
N TYR A 52 18.45 13.90 1.40
CA TYR A 52 18.48 14.21 -0.01
C TYR A 52 18.70 15.70 -0.16
N SER A 53 19.67 16.08 -0.93
CA SER A 53 20.08 17.43 -1.30
C SER A 53 18.97 18.48 -1.09
N LEU A 54 19.29 19.62 -0.51
CA LEU A 54 18.45 20.81 -0.37
C LEU A 54 17.75 21.28 -1.67
N THR A 55 17.97 20.55 -2.76
CA THR A 55 17.40 20.80 -4.09
C THR A 55 16.21 19.93 -4.45
N VAL A 56 15.67 19.12 -3.52
CA VAL A 56 14.43 18.35 -3.76
C VAL A 56 13.30 19.32 -4.08
N LYS A 57 12.96 19.42 -5.34
CA LYS A 57 11.95 20.35 -5.84
C LYS A 57 10.57 19.73 -5.97
N LYS A 58 10.49 18.40 -6.09
CA LYS A 58 9.24 17.65 -6.28
C LYS A 58 9.39 16.21 -5.82
N ILE A 59 8.54 15.81 -4.89
CA ILE A 59 8.35 14.41 -4.48
C ILE A 59 7.39 13.74 -5.47
N ARG A 60 7.70 12.50 -5.85
CA ARG A 60 6.86 11.65 -6.69
C ARG A 60 6.62 10.34 -5.99
N VAL A 61 5.37 10.12 -5.62
CA VAL A 61 4.95 8.90 -4.96
C VAL A 61 4.26 8.00 -5.98
N PHE A 62 4.69 6.75 -6.06
CA PHE A 62 4.09 5.72 -6.88
C PHE A 62 3.60 4.59 -5.99
N ASP A 63 2.48 4.01 -6.34
CA ASP A 63 2.10 2.71 -5.83
C ASP A 63 2.90 1.61 -6.55
N PHE A 64 3.03 0.44 -5.94
CA PHE A 64 3.80 -0.67 -6.49
C PHE A 64 2.95 -1.57 -7.40
N ASP A 65 1.89 -2.19 -6.83
CA ASP A 65 1.08 -3.18 -7.55
C ASP A 65 0.21 -2.52 -8.63
N ASP A 66 0.19 -3.13 -9.82
CA ASP A 66 -0.51 -2.63 -11.01
C ASP A 66 -0.11 -1.20 -11.44
N THR A 67 0.86 -0.60 -10.78
CA THR A 67 1.41 0.74 -11.06
C THR A 67 2.85 0.65 -11.57
N LEU A 68 3.83 0.40 -10.72
CA LEU A 68 5.23 0.20 -11.13
C LEU A 68 5.50 -1.22 -11.59
N ALA A 69 4.81 -2.17 -11.02
CA ALA A 69 4.94 -3.59 -11.30
C ALA A 69 3.60 -4.30 -11.39
N ARG A 70 3.59 -5.44 -12.07
CA ARG A 70 2.56 -6.47 -11.95
C ARG A 70 3.22 -7.71 -11.43
N SER A 71 2.62 -8.37 -10.46
CA SER A 71 3.15 -9.60 -9.87
C SER A 71 2.08 -10.69 -9.81
N ASN A 72 2.54 -11.93 -9.69
CA ASN A 72 1.68 -13.08 -9.43
C ASN A 72 1.58 -13.43 -7.94
N SER A 73 2.04 -12.54 -7.04
CA SER A 73 1.86 -12.71 -5.60
C SER A 73 0.37 -12.81 -5.26
N LYS A 74 0.02 -13.76 -4.39
CA LYS A 74 -1.37 -14.04 -4.00
C LYS A 74 -1.56 -13.81 -2.51
N VAL A 75 -2.78 -13.44 -2.13
CA VAL A 75 -3.26 -13.59 -0.77
C VAL A 75 -3.77 -15.00 -0.61
N LEU A 76 -3.18 -15.75 0.31
CA LEU A 76 -3.63 -17.11 0.63
C LEU A 76 -4.72 -17.01 1.69
N TYR A 77 -5.63 -18.00 1.71
CA TYR A 77 -6.67 -18.03 2.72
C TYR A 77 -7.05 -19.45 3.12
N THR A 78 -7.62 -19.56 4.31
CA THR A 78 -8.22 -20.80 4.82
C THR A 78 -9.61 -20.48 5.36
N MET A 79 -10.63 -21.15 4.86
CA MET A 79 -12.01 -21.06 5.36
C MET A 79 -12.17 -21.86 6.65
N PRO A 80 -13.22 -21.60 7.48
CA PRO A 80 -13.47 -22.34 8.71
C PRO A 80 -13.68 -23.85 8.51
N ASP A 81 -14.13 -24.26 7.34
CA ASP A 81 -14.28 -25.67 6.97
C ASP A 81 -12.94 -26.34 6.55
N GLY A 82 -11.84 -25.59 6.59
CA GLY A 82 -10.52 -26.05 6.18
C GLY A 82 -10.22 -25.90 4.69
N THR A 83 -11.15 -25.41 3.88
CA THR A 83 -10.93 -25.12 2.46
C THR A 83 -9.87 -24.04 2.30
N LYS A 84 -8.85 -24.28 1.47
CA LYS A 84 -7.77 -23.35 1.18
C LYS A 84 -7.86 -22.84 -0.24
N GLY A 85 -7.48 -21.56 -0.41
CA GLY A 85 -7.43 -20.97 -1.73
C GLY A 85 -6.46 -19.78 -1.76
N LYS A 86 -6.48 -19.07 -2.89
CA LYS A 86 -5.63 -17.90 -3.11
C LYS A 86 -6.34 -16.90 -4.00
N LEU A 87 -6.14 -15.62 -3.73
CA LEU A 87 -6.69 -14.48 -4.46
C LEU A 87 -5.57 -13.61 -5.03
N THR A 88 -5.82 -13.01 -6.17
CA THR A 88 -5.03 -11.86 -6.64
C THR A 88 -5.29 -10.64 -5.74
N ALA A 89 -4.46 -9.60 -5.83
CA ALA A 89 -4.70 -8.34 -5.13
C ALA A 89 -6.08 -7.75 -5.49
N THR A 90 -6.46 -7.80 -6.76
CA THR A 90 -7.76 -7.31 -7.25
C THR A 90 -8.94 -8.13 -6.72
N GLU A 91 -8.84 -9.47 -6.72
CA GLU A 91 -9.87 -10.34 -6.14
C GLU A 91 -9.97 -10.14 -4.64
N PHE A 92 -8.84 -10.03 -3.94
CA PHE A 92 -8.82 -9.75 -2.50
C PHE A 92 -9.53 -8.43 -2.18
N ALA A 93 -9.19 -7.35 -2.88
CA ALA A 93 -9.84 -6.05 -2.68
C ALA A 93 -11.37 -6.09 -2.91
N LYS A 94 -11.84 -6.98 -3.80
CA LYS A 94 -13.26 -7.14 -4.08
C LYS A 94 -13.99 -8.04 -3.09
N ASP A 95 -13.38 -9.16 -2.71
CA ASP A 95 -14.08 -10.27 -2.07
C ASP A 95 -13.75 -10.40 -0.57
N ALA A 96 -12.68 -9.74 -0.09
CA ALA A 96 -12.20 -9.87 1.29
C ALA A 96 -13.30 -9.63 2.32
N ALA A 97 -14.07 -8.54 2.16
CA ALA A 97 -15.14 -8.16 3.05
C ALA A 97 -16.21 -9.26 3.21
N SER A 98 -16.59 -9.89 2.10
CA SER A 98 -17.56 -10.98 2.12
C SER A 98 -17.02 -12.25 2.78
N MET A 99 -15.73 -12.54 2.56
CA MET A 99 -15.06 -13.73 3.10
C MET A 99 -14.76 -13.59 4.59
N GLU A 100 -14.41 -12.40 5.07
CA GLU A 100 -14.19 -12.14 6.50
C GLU A 100 -15.46 -12.38 7.33
N ASN A 101 -16.62 -12.00 6.82
CA ASN A 101 -17.90 -12.31 7.46
C ASN A 101 -18.15 -13.84 7.58
N GLN A 102 -17.44 -14.64 6.79
CA GLN A 102 -17.51 -16.10 6.84
C GLN A 102 -16.43 -16.72 7.74
N GLY A 103 -15.59 -15.89 8.40
CA GLY A 103 -14.57 -16.35 9.34
C GLY A 103 -13.28 -16.86 8.67
N VAL A 104 -12.94 -16.35 7.51
CA VAL A 104 -11.71 -16.68 6.79
C VAL A 104 -10.46 -16.30 7.59
N VAL A 105 -9.41 -17.09 7.46
CA VAL A 105 -8.05 -16.77 7.97
C VAL A 105 -7.16 -16.46 6.78
N TRP A 106 -6.58 -15.24 6.78
CA TRP A 106 -5.71 -14.74 5.71
C TRP A 106 -4.24 -15.08 5.98
N ASP A 107 -3.49 -15.36 4.90
CA ASP A 107 -2.05 -15.52 4.90
C ASP A 107 -1.42 -14.65 3.80
N PHE A 108 -0.69 -13.63 4.22
CA PHE A 108 -0.03 -12.65 3.35
C PHE A 108 1.45 -12.97 3.05
N THR A 109 1.91 -14.19 3.31
CA THR A 109 3.33 -14.55 3.15
C THR A 109 3.86 -14.39 1.73
N GLU A 110 3.02 -14.57 0.70
CA GLU A 110 3.41 -14.30 -0.70
C GLU A 110 3.48 -12.79 -1.00
N PHE A 111 2.74 -11.95 -0.28
CA PHE A 111 2.79 -10.50 -0.44
C PHE A 111 4.08 -9.87 0.09
N SER A 112 4.79 -10.55 0.95
CA SER A 112 6.16 -10.15 1.34
C SER A 112 7.21 -10.44 0.27
N LYS A 113 6.82 -10.94 -0.92
CA LYS A 113 7.70 -11.27 -2.05
C LYS A 113 7.15 -10.70 -3.35
N VAL A 114 8.00 -10.56 -4.36
CA VAL A 114 7.58 -10.22 -5.72
C VAL A 114 7.68 -11.48 -6.57
N VAL A 115 6.55 -12.16 -6.77
CA VAL A 115 6.49 -13.42 -7.53
C VAL A 115 6.22 -13.09 -9.00
N GLU A 116 7.09 -13.57 -9.90
CA GLU A 116 6.96 -13.39 -11.36
C GLU A 116 6.66 -11.94 -11.77
N GLY A 117 7.40 -11.00 -11.16
CA GLY A 117 7.21 -9.58 -11.39
C GLY A 117 7.46 -9.16 -12.83
N LYS A 118 6.61 -8.27 -13.34
CA LYS A 118 6.72 -7.63 -14.66
C LYS A 118 6.57 -6.13 -14.51
N LYS A 119 7.06 -5.36 -15.50
CA LYS A 119 6.90 -3.91 -15.55
C LYS A 119 5.41 -3.53 -15.56
N GLY A 120 5.04 -2.61 -14.70
CA GLY A 120 3.71 -2.02 -14.64
C GLY A 120 3.56 -0.84 -15.62
N PRO A 121 2.35 -0.27 -15.72
CA PRO A 121 2.03 0.78 -16.70
C PRO A 121 2.83 2.07 -16.49
N LEU A 122 3.16 2.44 -15.26
CA LEU A 122 3.93 3.66 -14.95
C LEU A 122 5.43 3.43 -14.78
N PHE A 123 5.92 2.20 -14.97
CA PHE A 123 7.35 1.89 -14.86
C PHE A 123 8.22 2.81 -15.73
N ASN A 124 7.86 2.98 -17.01
CA ASN A 124 8.64 3.81 -17.93
C ASN A 124 8.65 5.29 -17.55
N VAL A 125 7.57 5.77 -16.90
CA VAL A 125 7.50 7.14 -16.37
C VAL A 125 8.51 7.30 -15.21
N ALA A 126 8.49 6.40 -14.24
CA ALA A 126 9.45 6.41 -13.12
C ALA A 126 10.89 6.26 -13.64
N LYS A 127 11.11 5.37 -14.60
CA LYS A 127 12.41 5.17 -15.21
C LYS A 127 12.96 6.43 -15.89
N LYS A 128 12.12 7.14 -16.64
CA LYS A 128 12.50 8.42 -17.27
C LYS A 128 12.82 9.51 -16.24
N ILE A 129 12.10 9.53 -15.11
CA ILE A 129 12.38 10.44 -13.99
C ILE A 129 13.76 10.12 -13.43
N GLN A 130 14.06 8.84 -13.15
CA GLN A 130 15.37 8.41 -12.67
C GLN A 130 16.50 8.84 -13.62
N GLU A 131 16.33 8.66 -14.91
CA GLU A 131 17.33 9.00 -15.92
C GLU A 131 17.59 10.50 -16.04
N THR A 132 16.59 11.33 -15.77
CA THR A 132 16.68 12.79 -15.92
C THR A 132 16.99 13.53 -14.63
N ARG A 133 16.72 12.96 -13.46
CA ARG A 133 16.75 13.65 -12.16
C ARG A 133 17.35 12.83 -11.01
N GLY A 134 17.63 11.54 -11.24
CA GLY A 134 17.97 10.61 -10.15
C GLY A 134 16.72 9.98 -9.51
N SER A 135 16.96 9.16 -8.52
CA SER A 135 15.91 8.39 -7.81
C SER A 135 15.52 8.98 -6.46
N GLU A 136 16.22 9.99 -5.99
CA GLU A 136 16.07 10.55 -4.64
C GLU A 136 14.68 11.12 -4.40
N ASP A 137 14.03 11.60 -5.46
CA ASP A 137 12.68 12.17 -5.44
C ASP A 137 11.57 11.13 -5.68
N ILE A 138 11.92 9.86 -5.90
CA ILE A 138 10.96 8.80 -6.21
C ILE A 138 10.70 7.99 -4.96
N PHE A 139 9.43 7.92 -4.56
CA PHE A 139 8.95 7.16 -3.41
C PHE A 139 7.96 6.10 -3.86
N VAL A 140 7.96 4.97 -3.18
CA VAL A 140 6.96 3.91 -3.33
C VAL A 140 6.18 3.80 -2.04
N LEU A 141 4.86 3.92 -2.15
CA LEU A 141 3.92 3.65 -1.08
C LEU A 141 3.03 2.49 -1.53
N THR A 142 2.98 1.42 -0.78
CA THR A 142 2.26 0.20 -1.16
C THR A 142 1.45 -0.35 0.00
N ALA A 143 0.31 -0.96 -0.29
CA ALA A 143 -0.49 -1.71 0.69
C ALA A 143 0.16 -3.05 1.13
N ARG A 144 1.32 -3.43 0.53
CA ARG A 144 2.07 -4.58 1.00
C ARG A 144 2.69 -4.30 2.37
N PRO A 145 2.92 -5.32 3.21
CA PRO A 145 3.55 -5.12 4.51
C PRO A 145 5.00 -4.61 4.35
N GLN A 146 5.51 -3.89 5.35
CA GLN A 146 6.83 -3.24 5.30
C GLN A 146 7.98 -4.21 5.00
N ASN A 147 7.89 -5.48 5.41
CA ASN A 147 8.91 -6.50 5.08
C ASN A 147 9.00 -6.81 3.58
N ALA A 148 8.05 -6.34 2.76
CA ALA A 148 8.10 -6.42 1.30
C ALA A 148 9.03 -5.36 0.67
N ALA A 149 9.46 -4.33 1.41
CA ALA A 149 10.25 -3.23 0.86
C ALA A 149 11.54 -3.71 0.20
N GLN A 150 12.29 -4.62 0.85
CA GLN A 150 13.52 -5.16 0.29
C GLN A 150 13.29 -6.02 -0.97
N PRO A 151 12.36 -6.97 -1.01
CA PRO A 151 11.97 -7.67 -2.25
C PRO A 151 11.50 -6.74 -3.38
N ILE A 152 10.75 -5.69 -3.07
CA ILE A 152 10.32 -4.68 -4.04
C ILE A 152 11.54 -3.95 -4.62
N GLN A 153 12.44 -3.47 -3.77
CA GLN A 153 13.66 -2.80 -4.19
C GLN A 153 14.49 -3.69 -5.12
N GLN A 154 14.74 -4.93 -4.71
CA GLN A 154 15.51 -5.90 -5.50
C GLN A 154 14.88 -6.17 -6.85
N PHE A 155 13.56 -6.33 -6.90
CA PHE A 155 12.84 -6.52 -8.15
C PHE A 155 12.95 -5.29 -9.05
N LEU A 156 12.66 -4.08 -8.54
CA LEU A 156 12.74 -2.85 -9.31
C LEU A 156 14.16 -2.61 -9.83
N ALA A 157 15.18 -2.84 -9.03
CA ALA A 157 16.59 -2.77 -9.44
C ALA A 157 16.91 -3.77 -10.55
N SER A 158 16.41 -5.00 -10.48
CA SER A 158 16.64 -6.04 -11.50
C SER A 158 16.09 -5.68 -12.87
N ILE A 159 15.05 -4.84 -12.92
CA ILE A 159 14.46 -4.33 -14.16
C ILE A 159 14.93 -2.92 -14.52
N GLY A 160 15.89 -2.38 -13.74
CA GLY A 160 16.61 -1.14 -14.03
C GLY A 160 16.08 0.12 -13.37
N LEU A 161 15.16 0.02 -12.40
CA LEU A 161 14.68 1.15 -11.60
C LEU A 161 15.26 1.06 -10.19
N ASN A 162 16.27 1.90 -9.90
CA ASN A 162 16.98 1.91 -8.61
C ASN A 162 16.34 2.97 -7.71
N ILE A 163 15.60 2.54 -6.70
CA ILE A 163 15.00 3.40 -5.69
C ILE A 163 15.68 3.13 -4.35
N PRO A 164 16.07 4.17 -3.58
CA PRO A 164 16.60 3.98 -2.23
C PRO A 164 15.61 3.20 -1.35
N ILE A 165 16.11 2.29 -0.50
CA ILE A 165 15.26 1.43 0.32
C ILE A 165 14.38 2.25 1.28
N GLU A 166 14.92 3.35 1.78
CA GLU A 166 14.23 4.30 2.65
C GLU A 166 13.07 5.04 1.98
N ASN A 167 13.01 5.00 0.64
CA ASN A 167 11.90 5.57 -0.15
C ASN A 167 10.82 4.54 -0.46
N ILE A 168 10.91 3.33 0.08
CA ILE A 168 9.91 2.27 -0.14
C ILE A 168 9.23 1.97 1.19
N THR A 169 7.94 2.30 1.27
CA THR A 169 7.13 2.13 2.47
C THR A 169 5.96 1.20 2.19
N GLY A 170 5.85 0.15 3.00
CA GLY A 170 4.69 -0.72 3.10
C GLY A 170 3.75 -0.24 4.22
N LEU A 171 2.46 -0.41 4.05
CA LEU A 171 1.41 0.00 5.00
C LEU A 171 0.94 -1.16 5.87
#